data_2b7f9f18f989028c86cb6b046f8e06f9
#
_entry.id   2b7f9f18f989028c86cb6b046f8e06f9
#
_cell.length_a   1.000
_cell.length_b   1.000
_cell.length_c   1.000
_cell.angle_alpha   90.00
_cell.angle_beta   90.00
_cell.angle_gamma   90.00
#
_symmetry.space_group_name_H-M   'P 1'
#
loop_
_entity.id
_entity.type
_entity.pdbx_description
1 polymer ?
#
loop_
_entity_poly.entity_id
_entity_poly.type
_entity_poly.pdbx_seq_one_letter_code
_entity_poly.pdbx_strand_id
1 'polypeptide(L)'
;MSLSHRERVTKALSHQEPDRIPFDLGGTVCTSIHVVPYQKLKAYFGIEAEDTIVNKMMQTAAVHEPILQALDTDFRYAIPGTPDSKPYIPVGEDGYQDEYGVVRRKPPTSFYYDLVKSPLAGPITIQDIINFPWPDPGDPGYTRGLRDRLLYYREKTDYASVLRLPVPFVHTTQFLRGFEDWFTDLAADKKLAAALFDAAVEHNSALAEEILKVGGDLADVVAISEDLGFQNGLIVSPELYHELFKPRHQKYFATVKKHTSAFIHLHSCGSIYKLLPDLIELGVDVLNPVQVAAKDMDSSILGPEFGDRLSFWGGIDTQKVLPKGTTEEVKSEVRRRIRDLAPGGGYILAAVHNIQPGVPMENIIAMYEAGREYGNYPISLP
;
A
#
# COMPACT_ATOMS: atom_id res chain seq x y z
N MET A 1 -4.70 -16.55 -27.54
CA MET A 1 -4.07 -17.24 -26.40
C MET A 1 -4.32 -16.38 -25.18
N SER A 2 -4.67 -16.97 -24.04
CA SER A 2 -4.76 -16.23 -22.78
C SER A 2 -3.37 -15.77 -22.35
N LEU A 3 -3.26 -14.55 -21.84
CA LEU A 3 -2.02 -14.04 -21.26
C LEU A 3 -1.72 -14.76 -19.93
N SER A 4 -0.45 -14.88 -19.56
CA SER A 4 -0.08 -15.18 -18.18
C SER A 4 -0.47 -14.02 -17.25
N HIS A 5 -0.56 -14.28 -15.96
CA HIS A 5 -0.87 -13.25 -14.96
C HIS A 5 0.11 -12.07 -15.03
N ARG A 6 1.41 -12.35 -15.12
CA ARG A 6 2.46 -11.33 -15.23
C ARG A 6 2.36 -10.53 -16.54
N GLU A 7 2.13 -11.18 -17.68
CA GLU A 7 1.95 -10.47 -18.95
C GLU A 7 0.74 -9.56 -18.93
N ARG A 8 -0.37 -10.01 -18.30
CA ARG A 8 -1.59 -9.22 -18.11
C ARG A 8 -1.31 -7.97 -17.28
N VAL A 9 -0.61 -8.11 -16.16
CA VAL A 9 -0.23 -6.99 -15.29
C VAL A 9 0.70 -6.03 -16.04
N THR A 10 1.74 -6.55 -16.70
CA THR A 10 2.69 -5.72 -17.45
C THR A 10 1.99 -4.91 -18.52
N LYS A 11 1.08 -5.53 -19.29
CA LYS A 11 0.29 -4.80 -20.30
C LYS A 11 -0.58 -3.72 -19.67
N ALA A 12 -1.35 -4.07 -18.62
CA ALA A 12 -2.21 -3.12 -17.95
C ALA A 12 -1.42 -1.90 -17.44
N LEU A 13 -0.31 -2.13 -16.74
CA LEU A 13 0.54 -1.05 -16.20
C LEU A 13 1.34 -0.29 -17.27
N SER A 14 1.45 -0.83 -18.49
CA SER A 14 2.01 -0.16 -19.65
C SER A 14 0.94 0.56 -20.50
N HIS A 15 -0.25 0.80 -19.96
CA HIS A 15 -1.38 1.43 -20.66
C HIS A 15 -1.71 0.74 -21.98
N GLN A 16 -1.78 -0.60 -21.93
CA GLN A 16 -2.19 -1.46 -23.04
C GLN A 16 -3.30 -2.37 -22.55
N GLU A 17 -4.33 -2.58 -23.36
CA GLU A 17 -5.42 -3.48 -23.02
C GLU A 17 -4.94 -4.95 -23.01
N PRO A 18 -5.01 -5.64 -21.85
CA PRO A 18 -4.76 -7.09 -21.79
C PRO A 18 -6.01 -7.90 -22.23
N ASP A 19 -6.04 -9.19 -21.94
CA ASP A 19 -7.24 -10.03 -22.15
C ASP A 19 -8.38 -9.67 -21.17
N ARG A 20 -8.05 -9.36 -19.91
CA ARG A 20 -8.94 -8.82 -18.89
C ARG A 20 -8.19 -7.87 -17.96
N ILE A 21 -8.90 -7.07 -17.18
CA ILE A 21 -8.29 -6.29 -16.10
C ILE A 21 -7.63 -7.23 -15.08
N PRO A 22 -6.46 -6.88 -14.50
CA PRO A 22 -5.87 -7.62 -13.39
C PRO A 22 -6.71 -7.52 -12.12
N PHE A 23 -6.67 -8.58 -11.29
CA PHE A 23 -7.32 -8.65 -9.98
C PHE A 23 -6.29 -8.76 -8.88
N ASP A 24 -6.58 -8.13 -7.75
CA ASP A 24 -5.72 -8.23 -6.58
C ASP A 24 -6.49 -8.47 -5.28
N LEU A 25 -5.91 -9.36 -4.45
CA LEU A 25 -6.17 -9.54 -3.03
C LEU A 25 -4.85 -9.91 -2.37
N GLY A 26 -4.28 -9.00 -1.59
CA GLY A 26 -3.04 -9.26 -0.87
C GLY A 26 -1.75 -9.04 -1.65
N GLY A 27 -1.81 -8.42 -2.83
CA GLY A 27 -0.62 -7.97 -3.57
C GLY A 27 0.10 -6.81 -2.88
N THR A 28 -0.55 -6.12 -1.95
CA THR A 28 0.05 -5.20 -0.99
C THR A 28 -0.59 -5.37 0.40
N VAL A 29 0.02 -4.79 1.42
CA VAL A 29 -0.57 -4.78 2.78
C VAL A 29 -1.91 -4.04 2.79
N CYS A 30 -2.06 -3.02 1.97
CA CYS A 30 -3.26 -2.19 1.90
C CYS A 30 -4.37 -2.80 1.03
N THR A 31 -4.06 -3.72 0.13
CA THR A 31 -5.05 -4.44 -0.69
C THR A 31 -5.35 -5.84 -0.15
N SER A 32 -4.89 -6.16 1.06
CA SER A 32 -5.11 -7.44 1.72
C SER A 32 -6.45 -7.48 2.48
N ILE A 33 -6.60 -8.41 3.39
CA ILE A 33 -7.80 -8.67 4.18
C ILE A 33 -7.43 -8.80 5.67
N HIS A 34 -8.23 -8.20 6.56
CA HIS A 34 -8.11 -8.41 8.00
C HIS A 34 -8.41 -9.86 8.37
N VAL A 35 -7.69 -10.40 9.36
CA VAL A 35 -7.82 -11.82 9.77
C VAL A 35 -9.27 -12.26 10.07
N VAL A 36 -10.10 -11.38 10.62
CA VAL A 36 -11.50 -11.70 10.97
C VAL A 36 -12.38 -12.04 9.75
N PRO A 37 -12.53 -11.17 8.72
CA PRO A 37 -13.23 -11.55 7.49
C PRO A 37 -12.49 -12.64 6.71
N TYR A 38 -11.16 -12.74 6.84
CA TYR A 38 -10.38 -13.77 6.20
C TYR A 38 -10.74 -15.18 6.67
N GLN A 39 -11.01 -15.37 7.97
CA GLN A 39 -11.48 -16.66 8.50
C GLN A 39 -12.80 -17.11 7.84
N LYS A 40 -13.72 -16.16 7.57
CA LYS A 40 -14.97 -16.47 6.85
C LYS A 40 -14.69 -16.85 5.39
N LEU A 41 -13.77 -16.14 4.75
CA LEU A 41 -13.36 -16.44 3.39
C LEU A 41 -12.70 -17.82 3.28
N LYS A 42 -11.83 -18.19 4.22
CA LYS A 42 -11.25 -19.54 4.31
C LYS A 42 -12.34 -20.61 4.46
N ALA A 43 -13.28 -20.41 5.36
CA ALA A 43 -14.39 -21.35 5.57
C ALA A 43 -15.23 -21.53 4.29
N TYR A 44 -15.50 -20.47 3.54
CA TYR A 44 -16.18 -20.53 2.27
C TYR A 44 -15.46 -21.38 1.22
N PHE A 45 -14.12 -21.30 1.17
CA PHE A 45 -13.30 -22.10 0.26
C PHE A 45 -12.86 -23.44 0.85
N GLY A 46 -13.31 -23.80 2.06
CA GLY A 46 -12.95 -25.08 2.72
C GLY A 46 -11.47 -25.18 3.08
N ILE A 47 -10.80 -24.06 3.38
CA ILE A 47 -9.38 -24.02 3.74
C ILE A 47 -9.21 -24.13 5.26
N GLU A 48 -8.65 -25.23 5.71
CA GLU A 48 -8.25 -25.49 7.10
C GLU A 48 -6.73 -25.30 7.25
N ALA A 49 -6.28 -24.05 7.43
CA ALA A 49 -4.88 -23.71 7.62
C ALA A 49 -4.73 -22.62 8.68
N GLU A 50 -3.59 -22.58 9.36
CA GLU A 50 -3.28 -21.53 10.32
C GLU A 50 -3.11 -20.18 9.62
N ASP A 51 -3.54 -19.10 10.30
CA ASP A 51 -3.41 -17.74 9.78
C ASP A 51 -2.00 -17.21 10.04
N THR A 52 -1.40 -16.64 9.03
CA THR A 52 -0.17 -15.84 9.16
C THR A 52 -0.51 -14.36 9.06
N ILE A 53 -0.12 -13.56 10.05
CA ILE A 53 -0.30 -12.12 10.04
C ILE A 53 0.89 -11.48 9.35
N VAL A 54 0.65 -10.79 8.23
CA VAL A 54 1.68 -10.09 7.44
C VAL A 54 1.90 -8.65 7.88
N ASN A 55 0.91 -8.03 8.50
CA ASN A 55 1.04 -6.73 9.13
C ASN A 55 0.41 -6.76 10.53
N LYS A 56 1.27 -6.66 11.55
CA LYS A 56 0.84 -6.76 12.94
C LYS A 56 -0.05 -5.59 13.35
N MET A 57 0.26 -4.37 12.93
CA MET A 57 -0.52 -3.17 13.26
C MET A 57 -1.95 -3.27 12.71
N MET A 58 -2.09 -3.64 11.43
CA MET A 58 -3.36 -3.69 10.72
C MET A 58 -4.04 -5.07 10.80
N GLN A 59 -3.41 -6.07 11.43
CA GLN A 59 -3.93 -7.44 11.55
C GLN A 59 -4.36 -8.06 10.21
N THR A 60 -3.61 -7.77 9.14
CA THR A 60 -3.88 -8.33 7.82
C THR A 60 -3.25 -9.71 7.67
N ALA A 61 -3.99 -10.62 7.05
CA ALA A 61 -3.58 -12.00 6.84
C ALA A 61 -2.78 -12.19 5.54
N ALA A 62 -1.85 -13.13 5.55
CA ALA A 62 -1.34 -13.72 4.32
C ALA A 62 -2.46 -14.57 3.70
N VAL A 63 -2.87 -14.23 2.49
CA VAL A 63 -3.92 -14.98 1.80
C VAL A 63 -3.33 -16.28 1.25
N HIS A 64 -3.94 -17.42 1.58
CA HIS A 64 -3.48 -18.74 1.12
C HIS A 64 -3.64 -18.90 -0.39
N GLU A 65 -2.66 -19.53 -1.01
CA GLU A 65 -2.57 -19.73 -2.46
C GLU A 65 -3.85 -20.29 -3.11
N PRO A 66 -4.54 -21.29 -2.56
CA PRO A 66 -5.79 -21.80 -3.14
C PRO A 66 -6.90 -20.75 -3.23
N ILE A 67 -6.96 -19.79 -2.30
CA ILE A 67 -7.93 -18.69 -2.34
C ILE A 67 -7.55 -17.69 -3.43
N LEU A 68 -6.26 -17.33 -3.51
CA LEU A 68 -5.74 -16.44 -4.56
C LEU A 68 -6.03 -17.00 -5.96
N GLN A 69 -5.84 -18.31 -6.15
CA GLN A 69 -6.15 -19.01 -7.39
C GLN A 69 -7.66 -19.05 -7.68
N ALA A 70 -8.50 -19.34 -6.68
CA ALA A 70 -9.95 -19.37 -6.84
C ALA A 70 -10.54 -18.00 -7.17
N LEU A 71 -9.93 -16.93 -6.67
CA LEU A 71 -10.28 -15.55 -7.01
C LEU A 71 -9.62 -15.06 -8.30
N ASP A 72 -8.69 -15.84 -8.88
CA ASP A 72 -7.96 -15.54 -10.11
C ASP A 72 -7.13 -14.25 -10.00
N THR A 73 -6.46 -14.06 -8.82
CA THR A 73 -5.63 -12.87 -8.56
C THR A 73 -4.28 -12.94 -9.26
N ASP A 74 -3.80 -11.79 -9.75
CA ASP A 74 -2.64 -11.70 -10.63
C ASP A 74 -1.32 -11.42 -9.90
N PHE A 75 -1.36 -11.14 -8.59
CA PHE A 75 -0.20 -10.65 -7.82
C PHE A 75 0.22 -11.58 -6.69
N ARG A 76 1.54 -11.55 -6.37
CA ARG A 76 2.11 -12.20 -5.17
C ARG A 76 3.06 -11.24 -4.47
N TYR A 77 2.93 -11.15 -3.14
CA TYR A 77 3.58 -10.14 -2.32
C TYR A 77 4.87 -10.66 -1.69
N ALA A 78 5.97 -9.94 -1.87
CA ALA A 78 7.25 -10.16 -1.23
C ALA A 78 7.50 -9.06 -0.19
N ILE A 79 7.52 -9.46 1.09
CA ILE A 79 7.65 -8.56 2.23
C ILE A 79 9.02 -8.75 2.85
N PRO A 80 9.84 -7.68 3.03
CA PRO A 80 11.04 -7.72 3.84
C PRO A 80 10.74 -8.15 5.28
N GLY A 81 11.72 -8.75 5.93
CA GLY A 81 11.63 -9.12 7.34
C GLY A 81 11.75 -7.91 8.28
N THR A 82 11.92 -8.21 9.57
CA THR A 82 12.29 -7.23 10.61
C THR A 82 13.77 -7.38 10.94
N PRO A 83 14.46 -6.32 11.43
CA PRO A 83 15.88 -6.43 11.75
C PRO A 83 16.13 -7.41 12.90
N ASP A 84 17.17 -8.21 12.79
CA ASP A 84 17.56 -9.16 13.84
C ASP A 84 18.01 -8.45 15.11
N SER A 85 18.72 -7.32 14.96
CA SER A 85 19.27 -6.54 16.08
C SER A 85 18.19 -5.80 16.89
N LYS A 86 17.03 -5.55 16.31
CA LYS A 86 15.90 -4.85 16.95
C LYS A 86 14.56 -5.55 16.64
N PRO A 87 14.35 -6.77 17.14
CA PRO A 87 13.08 -7.49 16.94
C PRO A 87 11.94 -6.78 17.67
N TYR A 88 10.70 -7.11 17.30
CA TYR A 88 9.53 -6.66 18.05
C TYR A 88 9.55 -7.20 19.48
N ILE A 89 9.39 -6.30 20.46
CA ILE A 89 9.40 -6.63 21.88
C ILE A 89 7.96 -6.62 22.41
N PRO A 90 7.45 -7.70 23.02
CA PRO A 90 6.13 -7.68 23.65
C PRO A 90 6.05 -6.64 24.78
N VAL A 91 4.91 -5.92 24.87
CA VAL A 91 4.63 -4.92 25.90
C VAL A 91 3.27 -5.23 26.52
N GLY A 92 3.29 -5.83 27.71
CA GLY A 92 2.07 -6.38 28.32
C GLY A 92 1.50 -7.55 27.51
N GLU A 93 0.22 -7.83 27.70
CA GLU A 93 -0.48 -8.92 26.99
C GLU A 93 -0.99 -8.51 25.61
N ASP A 94 -1.24 -7.23 25.39
CA ASP A 94 -1.95 -6.65 24.26
C ASP A 94 -1.11 -5.71 23.39
N GLY A 95 0.21 -5.58 23.66
CA GLY A 95 1.05 -4.60 23.01
C GLY A 95 2.39 -5.13 22.50
N TYR A 96 3.07 -4.28 21.75
CA TYR A 96 4.44 -4.49 21.31
C TYR A 96 5.16 -3.16 21.06
N GLN A 97 6.49 -3.22 21.12
CA GLN A 97 7.38 -2.16 20.66
C GLN A 97 8.03 -2.62 19.35
N ASP A 98 8.04 -1.75 18.36
CA ASP A 98 8.70 -2.02 17.07
C ASP A 98 10.19 -1.63 17.09
N GLU A 99 10.87 -1.86 15.97
CA GLU A 99 12.30 -1.60 15.77
C GLU A 99 12.72 -0.14 15.96
N TYR A 100 11.78 0.79 15.84
CA TYR A 100 11.99 2.22 16.08
C TYR A 100 11.71 2.63 17.54
N GLY A 101 11.26 1.71 18.38
CA GLY A 101 10.90 2.01 19.77
C GLY A 101 9.47 2.56 19.92
N VAL A 102 8.68 2.53 18.88
CA VAL A 102 7.26 2.93 18.92
C VAL A 102 6.45 1.84 19.60
N VAL A 103 5.67 2.20 20.64
CA VAL A 103 4.81 1.24 21.35
C VAL A 103 3.38 1.34 20.84
N ARG A 104 2.83 0.17 20.54
CA ARG A 104 1.43 0.02 20.14
C ARG A 104 0.72 -0.97 21.03
N ARG A 105 -0.58 -0.75 21.25
CA ARG A 105 -1.48 -1.69 21.94
C ARG A 105 -2.76 -1.90 21.16
N LYS A 106 -3.33 -3.09 21.29
CA LYS A 106 -4.63 -3.44 20.73
C LYS A 106 -5.69 -3.49 21.83
N PRO A 107 -6.51 -2.42 22.00
CA PRO A 107 -7.61 -2.46 22.94
C PRO A 107 -8.57 -3.61 22.60
N PRO A 108 -9.27 -4.20 23.59
CA PRO A 108 -10.21 -5.32 23.37
C PRO A 108 -11.33 -5.00 22.37
N THR A 109 -11.69 -3.71 22.25
CA THR A 109 -12.72 -3.20 21.33
C THR A 109 -12.18 -2.79 19.96
N SER A 110 -10.85 -2.79 19.75
CA SER A 110 -10.21 -2.43 18.48
C SER A 110 -9.84 -3.66 17.67
N PHE A 111 -9.93 -3.53 16.37
CA PHE A 111 -9.39 -4.52 15.42
C PHE A 111 -7.89 -4.29 15.11
N TYR A 112 -7.36 -3.14 15.48
CA TYR A 112 -6.03 -2.65 15.13
C TYR A 112 -5.19 -2.36 16.37
N TYR A 113 -3.88 -2.27 16.19
CA TYR A 113 -2.98 -1.76 17.22
C TYR A 113 -2.85 -0.25 17.12
N ASP A 114 -3.25 0.44 18.18
CA ASP A 114 -3.19 1.90 18.28
C ASP A 114 -1.81 2.36 18.78
N LEU A 115 -1.38 3.55 18.34
CA LEU A 115 -0.17 4.21 18.82
C LEU A 115 -0.37 4.64 20.29
N VAL A 116 0.54 4.20 21.17
CA VAL A 116 0.47 4.50 22.61
C VAL A 116 1.66 5.35 23.06
N LYS A 117 2.85 5.10 22.49
CA LYS A 117 4.06 5.84 22.86
C LYS A 117 4.94 6.05 21.63
N SER A 118 5.31 7.30 21.44
CA SER A 118 6.27 7.75 20.43
C SER A 118 7.60 8.07 21.11
N PRO A 119 8.73 7.54 20.62
CA PRO A 119 10.03 7.72 21.29
C PRO A 119 10.53 9.17 21.29
N LEU A 120 10.09 9.99 20.35
CA LEU A 120 10.43 11.42 20.25
C LEU A 120 9.27 12.34 20.61
N ALA A 121 8.28 11.88 21.41
CA ALA A 121 7.18 12.73 21.88
C ALA A 121 7.65 13.77 22.91
N GLY A 122 6.93 14.92 22.98
CA GLY A 122 7.23 16.03 23.90
C GLY A 122 8.36 16.93 23.41
N PRO A 123 8.92 17.77 24.28
CA PRO A 123 10.01 18.68 23.91
C PRO A 123 11.28 17.94 23.48
N ILE A 124 11.73 18.19 22.27
CA ILE A 124 13.00 17.64 21.71
C ILE A 124 13.79 18.74 21.01
N THR A 125 15.05 18.46 20.75
CA THR A 125 15.98 19.30 19.99
C THR A 125 16.43 18.57 18.72
N ILE A 126 17.05 19.29 17.80
CA ILE A 126 17.72 18.68 16.62
C ILE A 126 18.78 17.66 17.05
N GLN A 127 19.45 17.91 18.19
CA GLN A 127 20.47 16.97 18.70
C GLN A 127 19.86 15.62 19.12
N ASP A 128 18.62 15.61 19.63
CA ASP A 128 17.91 14.37 19.97
C ASP A 128 17.58 13.56 18.70
N ILE A 129 17.25 14.23 17.59
CA ILE A 129 17.05 13.61 16.28
C ILE A 129 18.36 13.00 15.75
N ILE A 130 19.47 13.75 15.84
CA ILE A 130 20.80 13.28 15.40
C ILE A 130 21.22 12.05 16.19
N ASN A 131 20.96 12.03 17.48
CA ASN A 131 21.33 10.94 18.40
C ASN A 131 20.30 9.79 18.41
N PHE A 132 19.21 9.88 17.65
CA PHE A 132 18.19 8.84 17.63
C PHE A 132 18.79 7.51 17.13
N PRO A 133 18.56 6.39 17.85
CA PRO A 133 19.18 5.10 17.53
C PRO A 133 18.41 4.40 16.39
N TRP A 134 18.53 4.90 15.17
CA TRP A 134 17.93 4.27 14.00
C TRP A 134 18.30 2.78 13.89
N PRO A 135 17.39 1.91 13.42
CA PRO A 135 17.76 0.55 13.01
C PRO A 135 18.86 0.57 11.94
N ASP A 136 19.73 -0.42 11.92
CA ASP A 136 20.72 -0.54 10.85
C ASP A 136 20.06 -0.96 9.53
N PRO A 137 20.08 -0.15 8.46
CA PRO A 137 19.52 -0.53 7.16
C PRO A 137 20.14 -1.80 6.56
N GLY A 138 21.40 -2.10 6.91
CA GLY A 138 22.13 -3.29 6.47
C GLY A 138 21.86 -4.55 7.29
N ASP A 139 20.97 -4.50 8.29
CA ASP A 139 20.64 -5.67 9.11
C ASP A 139 20.07 -6.81 8.24
N PRO A 140 20.68 -8.02 8.26
CA PRO A 140 20.29 -9.13 7.39
C PRO A 140 18.84 -9.64 7.62
N GLY A 141 18.25 -9.31 8.76
CA GLY A 141 16.85 -9.64 9.06
C GLY A 141 15.87 -9.06 8.04
N TYR A 142 16.17 -7.88 7.47
CA TYR A 142 15.31 -7.25 6.46
C TYR A 142 15.26 -8.04 5.15
N THR A 143 16.37 -8.62 4.74
CA THR A 143 16.50 -9.21 3.38
C THR A 143 16.54 -10.74 3.38
N ARG A 144 16.52 -11.38 4.55
CA ARG A 144 16.61 -12.83 4.68
C ARG A 144 15.49 -13.55 3.90
N GLY A 145 15.89 -14.44 2.97
CA GLY A 145 14.98 -15.23 2.14
C GLY A 145 14.17 -14.44 1.11
N LEU A 146 14.39 -13.12 1.02
CA LEU A 146 13.63 -12.25 0.12
C LEU A 146 13.94 -12.56 -1.35
N ARG A 147 15.23 -12.72 -1.70
CA ARG A 147 15.64 -13.06 -3.07
C ARG A 147 15.11 -14.42 -3.49
N ASP A 148 15.19 -15.43 -2.63
CA ASP A 148 14.69 -16.78 -2.94
C ASP A 148 13.19 -16.77 -3.23
N ARG A 149 12.42 -15.98 -2.47
CA ARG A 149 10.98 -15.80 -2.69
C ARG A 149 10.69 -15.13 -4.02
N LEU A 150 11.40 -14.06 -4.36
CA LEU A 150 11.23 -13.36 -5.63
C LEU A 150 11.66 -14.23 -6.83
N LEU A 151 12.76 -14.98 -6.69
CA LEU A 151 13.17 -15.98 -7.71
C LEU A 151 12.10 -17.06 -7.88
N TYR A 152 11.52 -17.57 -6.81
CA TYR A 152 10.41 -18.51 -6.89
C TYR A 152 9.23 -17.92 -7.68
N TYR A 153 8.82 -16.68 -7.39
CA TYR A 153 7.75 -16.03 -8.15
C TYR A 153 8.13 -15.85 -9.63
N ARG A 154 9.36 -15.46 -9.89
CA ARG A 154 9.84 -15.20 -11.26
C ARG A 154 9.96 -16.45 -12.12
N GLU A 155 10.47 -17.55 -11.55
CA GLU A 155 10.87 -18.76 -12.30
C GLU A 155 9.86 -19.90 -12.20
N LYS A 156 9.08 -19.98 -11.13
CA LYS A 156 8.20 -21.11 -10.81
C LYS A 156 6.71 -20.76 -10.88
N THR A 157 6.38 -19.50 -11.11
CA THR A 157 5.00 -19.04 -11.26
C THR A 157 4.89 -18.05 -12.42
N ASP A 158 3.67 -17.78 -12.84
CA ASP A 158 3.36 -16.77 -13.86
C ASP A 158 2.74 -15.49 -13.28
N TYR A 159 2.66 -15.38 -11.94
CA TYR A 159 2.13 -14.21 -11.26
C TYR A 159 3.10 -13.03 -11.26
N ALA A 160 2.56 -11.80 -11.24
CA ALA A 160 3.35 -10.60 -11.03
C ALA A 160 3.78 -10.48 -9.56
N SER A 161 5.06 -10.20 -9.34
CA SER A 161 5.63 -10.01 -8.01
C SER A 161 5.57 -8.55 -7.57
N VAL A 162 5.16 -8.32 -6.32
CA VAL A 162 5.17 -7.00 -5.69
C VAL A 162 6.15 -7.01 -4.53
N LEU A 163 7.18 -6.17 -4.61
CA LEU A 163 8.17 -6.02 -3.55
C LEU A 163 7.82 -4.81 -2.68
N ARG A 164 7.62 -5.03 -1.37
CA ARG A 164 7.41 -3.94 -0.42
C ARG A 164 8.70 -3.17 -0.19
N LEU A 165 8.61 -1.84 -0.23
CA LEU A 165 9.66 -0.93 0.22
C LEU A 165 9.26 -0.20 1.51
N PRO A 166 10.22 0.34 2.28
CA PRO A 166 9.91 1.22 3.40
C PRO A 166 9.17 2.47 2.91
N VAL A 167 8.42 3.10 3.81
CA VAL A 167 7.79 4.40 3.55
C VAL A 167 8.86 5.47 3.37
N PRO A 168 8.66 6.53 2.57
CA PRO A 168 9.64 7.60 2.44
C PRO A 168 10.02 8.25 3.78
N PHE A 169 9.07 8.88 4.48
CA PHE A 169 9.34 9.49 5.80
C PHE A 169 8.09 9.86 6.63
N VAL A 170 6.94 10.16 6.00
CA VAL A 170 5.77 10.72 6.71
C VAL A 170 5.30 9.82 7.83
N HIS A 171 4.95 8.56 7.53
CA HIS A 171 4.49 7.63 8.56
C HIS A 171 5.57 7.35 9.61
N THR A 172 6.83 7.18 9.19
CA THR A 172 7.94 6.98 10.15
C THR A 172 8.01 8.14 11.13
N THR A 173 7.99 9.38 10.64
CA THR A 173 8.12 10.58 11.48
C THR A 173 6.88 10.84 12.32
N GLN A 174 5.68 10.57 11.81
CA GLN A 174 4.43 10.63 12.57
C GLN A 174 4.43 9.67 13.76
N PHE A 175 4.91 8.44 13.56
CA PHE A 175 4.98 7.46 14.63
C PHE A 175 6.12 7.73 15.62
N LEU A 176 7.24 8.25 15.16
CA LEU A 176 8.34 8.64 16.03
C LEU A 176 8.01 9.85 16.89
N ARG A 177 7.36 10.85 16.32
CA ARG A 177 7.06 12.13 16.98
C ARG A 177 5.74 12.11 17.73
N GLY A 178 4.76 11.30 17.30
CA GLY A 178 3.35 11.40 17.67
C GLY A 178 2.64 12.47 16.82
N PHE A 179 1.37 12.22 16.50
CA PHE A 179 0.62 13.06 15.55
C PHE A 179 0.48 14.52 16.03
N GLU A 180 0.21 14.74 17.32
CA GLU A 180 0.03 16.09 17.87
C GLU A 180 1.30 16.93 17.75
N ASP A 181 2.42 16.42 18.24
CA ASP A 181 3.71 17.09 18.17
C ASP A 181 4.17 17.26 16.73
N TRP A 182 3.94 16.26 15.86
CA TRP A 182 4.30 16.31 14.44
C TRP A 182 3.60 17.46 13.69
N PHE A 183 2.29 17.65 13.89
CA PHE A 183 1.56 18.78 13.31
C PHE A 183 1.93 20.12 13.96
N THR A 184 2.23 20.12 15.27
CA THR A 184 2.70 21.31 15.98
C THR A 184 4.03 21.79 15.43
N ASP A 185 4.98 20.89 15.22
CA ASP A 185 6.29 21.23 14.64
C ASP A 185 6.17 21.81 13.23
N LEU A 186 5.31 21.25 12.38
CA LEU A 186 5.03 21.79 11.06
C LEU A 186 4.52 23.23 11.08
N ALA A 187 3.76 23.58 12.10
CA ALA A 187 3.20 24.92 12.25
C ALA A 187 4.15 25.90 12.95
N ALA A 188 4.90 25.44 13.96
CA ALA A 188 5.63 26.29 14.89
C ALA A 188 7.16 26.22 14.73
N ASP A 189 7.72 25.07 14.32
CA ASP A 189 9.16 24.85 14.15
C ASP A 189 9.48 24.00 12.92
N LYS A 190 9.34 24.60 11.75
CA LYS A 190 9.69 23.95 10.47
C LYS A 190 11.14 23.43 10.40
N LYS A 191 12.07 24.01 11.18
CA LYS A 191 13.46 23.55 11.18
C LYS A 191 13.60 22.21 11.88
N LEU A 192 12.91 22.04 13.00
CA LEU A 192 12.83 20.76 13.72
C LEU A 192 12.15 19.68 12.86
N ALA A 193 10.98 20.02 12.25
CA ALA A 193 10.27 19.12 11.34
C ALA A 193 11.18 18.70 10.15
N ALA A 194 11.85 19.66 9.53
CA ALA A 194 12.76 19.40 8.41
C ALA A 194 13.92 18.47 8.82
N ALA A 195 14.52 18.69 9.98
CA ALA A 195 15.61 17.83 10.49
C ALA A 195 15.13 16.38 10.71
N LEU A 196 13.93 16.19 11.27
CA LEU A 196 13.35 14.87 11.46
C LEU A 196 13.04 14.19 10.13
N PHE A 197 12.49 14.93 9.16
CA PHE A 197 12.19 14.41 7.82
C PHE A 197 13.49 14.03 7.07
N ASP A 198 14.55 14.85 7.18
CA ASP A 198 15.84 14.56 6.57
C ASP A 198 16.45 13.28 7.14
N ALA A 199 16.43 13.11 8.46
CA ALA A 199 16.93 11.90 9.11
C ALA A 199 16.13 10.65 8.69
N ALA A 200 14.82 10.75 8.64
CA ALA A 200 13.96 9.63 8.26
C ALA A 200 14.12 9.25 6.77
N VAL A 201 14.17 10.23 5.86
CA VAL A 201 14.34 9.93 4.43
C VAL A 201 15.71 9.37 4.13
N GLU A 202 16.76 9.80 4.85
CA GLU A 202 18.10 9.22 4.73
C GLU A 202 18.10 7.75 5.11
N HIS A 203 17.60 7.44 6.30
CA HIS A 203 17.50 6.07 6.80
C HIS A 203 16.65 5.18 5.88
N ASN A 204 15.44 5.64 5.52
CA ASN A 204 14.52 4.82 4.73
C ASN A 204 14.97 4.66 3.27
N SER A 205 15.71 5.64 2.71
CA SER A 205 16.34 5.50 1.40
C SER A 205 17.48 4.46 1.44
N ALA A 206 18.29 4.46 2.49
CA ALA A 206 19.34 3.45 2.66
C ALA A 206 18.73 2.04 2.82
N LEU A 207 17.65 1.89 3.60
CA LEU A 207 16.95 0.61 3.73
C LEU A 207 16.32 0.16 2.42
N ALA A 208 15.70 1.08 1.66
CA ALA A 208 15.16 0.78 0.34
C ALA A 208 16.25 0.31 -0.63
N GLU A 209 17.43 0.94 -0.60
CA GLU A 209 18.57 0.54 -1.41
C GLU A 209 19.03 -0.89 -1.08
N GLU A 210 19.17 -1.25 0.21
CA GLU A 210 19.56 -2.62 0.61
C GLU A 210 18.53 -3.67 0.16
N ILE A 211 17.23 -3.38 0.30
CA ILE A 211 16.17 -4.27 -0.18
C ILE A 211 16.22 -4.41 -1.71
N LEU A 212 16.42 -3.31 -2.43
CA LEU A 212 16.44 -3.31 -3.90
C LEU A 212 17.71 -3.98 -4.46
N LYS A 213 18.86 -3.89 -3.79
CA LYS A 213 20.06 -4.66 -4.17
C LYS A 213 19.81 -6.17 -4.17
N VAL A 214 18.90 -6.63 -3.32
CA VAL A 214 18.58 -8.06 -3.19
C VAL A 214 17.47 -8.50 -4.17
N GLY A 215 16.49 -7.65 -4.46
CA GLY A 215 15.29 -8.07 -5.18
C GLY A 215 14.76 -7.11 -6.25
N GLY A 216 15.38 -5.94 -6.44
CA GLY A 216 14.89 -4.93 -7.38
C GLY A 216 14.92 -5.35 -8.86
N ASP A 217 15.81 -6.28 -9.21
CA ASP A 217 15.93 -6.89 -10.54
C ASP A 217 14.86 -7.96 -10.82
N LEU A 218 14.18 -8.45 -9.79
CA LEU A 218 13.21 -9.54 -9.86
C LEU A 218 11.76 -9.07 -9.70
N ALA A 219 11.55 -7.89 -9.10
CA ALA A 219 10.21 -7.35 -8.86
C ALA A 219 9.57 -6.82 -10.15
N ASP A 220 8.28 -7.08 -10.33
CA ASP A 220 7.47 -6.48 -11.38
C ASP A 220 6.90 -5.12 -10.93
N VAL A 221 6.60 -5.01 -9.64
CA VAL A 221 6.10 -3.77 -8.98
C VAL A 221 6.84 -3.56 -7.66
N VAL A 222 7.19 -2.33 -7.33
CA VAL A 222 7.64 -1.92 -5.99
C VAL A 222 6.54 -1.13 -5.30
N ALA A 223 6.13 -1.55 -4.09
CA ALA A 223 5.02 -0.94 -3.36
C ALA A 223 5.52 -0.06 -2.21
N ILE A 224 5.15 1.19 -2.25
CA ILE A 224 5.48 2.26 -1.30
C ILE A 224 4.18 2.78 -0.69
N SER A 225 4.17 3.16 0.58
CA SER A 225 3.01 3.76 1.26
C SER A 225 3.39 5.08 1.90
N GLU A 226 2.62 6.14 1.61
CA GLU A 226 2.84 7.47 2.18
C GLU A 226 1.54 8.27 2.14
N ASP A 227 0.80 8.33 3.25
CA ASP A 227 -0.48 9.05 3.29
C ASP A 227 -0.30 10.56 3.28
N LEU A 228 -0.79 11.20 2.23
CA LEU A 228 -0.68 12.64 1.97
C LEU A 228 -2.04 13.35 2.02
N GLY A 229 -3.13 12.61 2.24
CA GLY A 229 -4.49 13.14 2.25
C GLY A 229 -5.34 12.68 3.42
N PHE A 230 -6.32 13.53 3.75
CA PHE A 230 -7.50 13.20 4.56
C PHE A 230 -8.72 13.07 3.67
N GLN A 231 -9.88 12.76 4.25
CA GLN A 231 -11.14 12.62 3.52
C GLN A 231 -11.49 13.86 2.66
N ASN A 232 -11.16 15.07 3.13
CA ASN A 232 -11.60 16.33 2.52
C ASN A 232 -10.47 17.17 1.91
N GLY A 233 -9.23 16.71 1.91
CA GLY A 233 -8.07 17.44 1.38
C GLY A 233 -6.74 16.86 1.79
N LEU A 234 -5.68 17.58 1.49
CA LEU A 234 -4.30 17.19 1.82
C LEU A 234 -4.02 17.31 3.32
N ILE A 235 -3.01 16.55 3.82
CA ILE A 235 -2.54 16.65 5.21
C ILE A 235 -1.81 17.97 5.48
N VAL A 236 -1.25 18.60 4.44
CA VAL A 236 -0.60 19.92 4.46
C VAL A 236 -1.00 20.72 3.22
N SER A 237 -0.79 22.04 3.23
CA SER A 237 -1.03 22.84 2.03
C SER A 237 -0.09 22.45 0.88
N PRO A 238 -0.47 22.70 -0.40
CA PRO A 238 0.43 22.47 -1.53
C PRO A 238 1.77 23.20 -1.40
N GLU A 239 1.76 24.43 -0.88
CA GLU A 239 2.96 25.22 -0.67
C GLU A 239 3.91 24.56 0.34
N LEU A 240 3.36 24.07 1.47
CA LEU A 240 4.14 23.36 2.48
C LEU A 240 4.63 22.02 1.96
N TYR A 241 3.82 21.33 1.14
CA TYR A 241 4.26 20.10 0.45
C TYR A 241 5.49 20.39 -0.44
N HIS A 242 5.45 21.42 -1.27
CA HIS A 242 6.56 21.79 -2.13
C HIS A 242 7.79 22.24 -1.35
N GLU A 243 7.62 22.94 -0.21
CA GLU A 243 8.70 23.41 0.66
C GLU A 243 9.40 22.26 1.38
N LEU A 244 8.62 21.38 2.05
CA LEU A 244 9.19 20.41 2.99
C LEU A 244 9.10 18.94 2.53
N PHE A 245 8.11 18.55 1.73
CA PHE A 245 7.88 17.16 1.40
C PHE A 245 8.48 16.77 0.04
N LYS A 246 8.15 17.53 -1.02
CA LYS A 246 8.55 17.20 -2.39
C LYS A 246 10.05 16.99 -2.55
N PRO A 247 10.98 17.81 -1.99
CA PRO A 247 12.42 17.56 -2.12
C PRO A 247 12.88 16.22 -1.51
N ARG A 248 12.22 15.77 -0.43
CA ARG A 248 12.51 14.51 0.26
C ARG A 248 11.94 13.32 -0.50
N HIS A 249 10.73 13.46 -1.04
CA HIS A 249 10.17 12.49 -1.98
C HIS A 249 11.07 12.36 -3.23
N GLN A 250 11.54 13.45 -3.81
CA GLN A 250 12.49 13.41 -4.94
C GLN A 250 13.75 12.58 -4.61
N LYS A 251 14.33 12.77 -3.41
CA LYS A 251 15.48 11.99 -2.96
C LYS A 251 15.15 10.50 -2.87
N TYR A 252 14.03 10.16 -2.22
CA TYR A 252 13.61 8.78 -2.03
C TYR A 252 13.32 8.08 -3.37
N PHE A 253 12.47 8.68 -4.21
CA PHE A 253 12.12 8.11 -5.52
C PHE A 253 13.32 8.02 -6.47
N ALA A 254 14.26 8.96 -6.41
CA ALA A 254 15.52 8.88 -7.16
C ALA A 254 16.35 7.66 -6.74
N THR A 255 16.41 7.35 -5.43
CA THR A 255 17.06 6.15 -4.91
C THR A 255 16.37 4.89 -5.44
N VAL A 256 15.04 4.83 -5.38
CA VAL A 256 14.28 3.68 -5.90
C VAL A 256 14.55 3.45 -7.38
N LYS A 257 14.39 4.50 -8.21
CA LYS A 257 14.59 4.42 -9.66
C LYS A 257 16.00 4.01 -10.09
N LYS A 258 17.00 4.32 -9.29
CA LYS A 258 18.38 3.92 -9.56
C LYS A 258 18.58 2.40 -9.48
N HIS A 259 17.78 1.69 -8.69
CA HIS A 259 18.00 0.30 -8.33
C HIS A 259 16.96 -0.68 -8.90
N THR A 260 15.91 -0.19 -9.59
CA THR A 260 14.91 -1.05 -10.23
C THR A 260 14.27 -0.37 -11.43
N SER A 261 13.81 -1.18 -12.38
CA SER A 261 12.94 -0.80 -13.49
C SER A 261 11.48 -1.24 -13.28
N ALA A 262 11.15 -1.76 -12.09
CA ALA A 262 9.79 -2.15 -11.73
C ALA A 262 8.85 -0.93 -11.69
N PHE A 263 7.55 -1.16 -11.95
CA PHE A 263 6.55 -0.11 -11.78
C PHE A 263 6.49 0.38 -10.33
N ILE A 264 6.45 1.69 -10.14
CA ILE A 264 6.38 2.32 -8.82
C ILE A 264 4.92 2.52 -8.43
N HIS A 265 4.45 1.70 -7.48
CA HIS A 265 3.14 1.81 -6.85
C HIS A 265 3.26 2.66 -5.59
N LEU A 266 2.45 3.72 -5.52
CA LEU A 266 2.31 4.54 -4.32
C LEU A 266 0.92 4.36 -3.72
N HIS A 267 0.87 3.90 -2.47
CA HIS A 267 -0.34 3.97 -1.64
C HIS A 267 -0.38 5.30 -0.90
N SER A 268 -1.47 6.05 -1.11
CA SER A 268 -1.74 7.29 -0.38
C SER A 268 -3.24 7.47 -0.21
N CYS A 269 -3.73 7.31 1.00
CA CYS A 269 -5.14 7.50 1.32
C CYS A 269 -5.57 8.97 1.19
N GLY A 270 -6.88 9.18 1.01
CA GLY A 270 -7.51 10.48 1.08
C GLY A 270 -7.61 11.24 -0.24
N SER A 271 -7.93 12.51 -0.12
CA SER A 271 -8.08 13.46 -1.21
C SER A 271 -6.72 14.03 -1.60
N ILE A 272 -6.04 13.37 -2.53
CA ILE A 272 -4.69 13.75 -3.01
C ILE A 272 -4.67 14.27 -4.45
N TYR A 273 -5.83 14.51 -5.05
CA TYR A 273 -5.99 14.97 -6.43
C TYR A 273 -5.01 16.09 -6.79
N LYS A 274 -4.84 17.10 -5.91
CA LYS A 274 -3.96 18.25 -6.16
C LYS A 274 -2.47 17.89 -6.24
N LEU A 275 -2.06 16.75 -5.72
CA LEU A 275 -0.67 16.27 -5.74
C LEU A 275 -0.40 15.27 -6.87
N LEU A 276 -1.42 14.78 -7.59
CA LEU A 276 -1.21 13.78 -8.64
C LEU A 276 -0.20 14.23 -9.70
N PRO A 277 -0.21 15.50 -10.18
CA PRO A 277 0.83 15.98 -11.12
C PRO A 277 2.25 15.88 -10.52
N ASP A 278 2.42 16.23 -9.24
CA ASP A 278 3.72 16.15 -8.57
C ASP A 278 4.18 14.70 -8.43
N LEU A 279 3.27 13.77 -8.07
CA LEU A 279 3.56 12.35 -7.92
C LEU A 279 3.95 11.70 -9.25
N ILE A 280 3.27 12.05 -10.34
CA ILE A 280 3.62 11.63 -11.70
C ILE A 280 5.02 12.15 -12.07
N GLU A 281 5.34 13.41 -11.80
CA GLU A 281 6.68 13.99 -12.02
C GLU A 281 7.76 13.22 -11.24
N LEU A 282 7.46 12.81 -10.01
CA LEU A 282 8.35 11.98 -9.20
C LEU A 282 8.51 10.56 -9.76
N GLY A 283 7.65 10.14 -10.70
CA GLY A 283 7.66 8.87 -11.40
C GLY A 283 6.92 7.78 -10.66
N VAL A 284 5.83 8.12 -10.02
CA VAL A 284 4.82 7.18 -9.60
C VAL A 284 4.07 6.70 -10.84
N ASP A 285 4.05 5.39 -11.07
CA ASP A 285 3.36 4.76 -12.20
C ASP A 285 1.94 4.32 -11.82
N VAL A 286 1.72 3.99 -10.55
CA VAL A 286 0.47 3.38 -10.07
C VAL A 286 -0.01 4.05 -8.79
N LEU A 287 -1.21 4.60 -8.82
CA LEU A 287 -1.90 5.13 -7.66
C LEU A 287 -2.73 4.05 -6.96
N ASN A 288 -2.53 3.89 -5.67
CA ASN A 288 -3.38 3.13 -4.75
C ASN A 288 -3.59 3.95 -3.46
N PRO A 289 -4.77 3.97 -2.87
CA PRO A 289 -6.01 3.57 -3.50
C PRO A 289 -6.55 4.65 -4.43
N VAL A 290 -7.52 4.30 -5.26
CA VAL A 290 -8.46 5.28 -5.77
C VAL A 290 -9.55 5.42 -4.70
N GLN A 291 -9.35 6.32 -3.74
CA GLN A 291 -10.30 6.48 -2.62
C GLN A 291 -11.51 7.30 -3.04
N VAL A 292 -12.38 6.69 -3.81
CA VAL A 292 -13.55 7.31 -4.49
C VAL A 292 -14.53 8.03 -3.57
N ALA A 293 -14.52 7.73 -2.27
CA ALA A 293 -15.32 8.43 -1.27
C ALA A 293 -14.65 9.72 -0.75
N ALA A 294 -13.38 9.96 -1.08
CA ALA A 294 -12.67 11.18 -0.72
C ALA A 294 -12.98 12.31 -1.72
N LYS A 295 -12.85 13.54 -1.25
CA LYS A 295 -13.12 14.73 -2.06
C LYS A 295 -12.22 14.75 -3.30
N ASP A 296 -12.77 15.08 -4.46
CA ASP A 296 -12.10 15.23 -5.76
C ASP A 296 -11.44 13.92 -6.29
N MET A 297 -11.77 12.74 -5.72
CA MET A 297 -11.20 11.44 -6.10
C MET A 297 -12.20 10.56 -6.89
N ASP A 298 -13.17 11.14 -7.58
CA ASP A 298 -14.12 10.38 -8.39
C ASP A 298 -13.42 9.77 -9.62
N SER A 299 -13.66 8.48 -9.87
CA SER A 299 -13.04 7.74 -10.98
C SER A 299 -13.38 8.31 -12.35
N SER A 300 -14.59 8.91 -12.50
CA SER A 300 -15.02 9.55 -13.75
C SER A 300 -14.25 10.84 -14.08
N ILE A 301 -13.54 11.40 -13.11
CA ILE A 301 -12.62 12.54 -13.28
C ILE A 301 -11.19 12.03 -13.47
N LEU A 302 -10.74 11.11 -12.60
CA LEU A 302 -9.36 10.64 -12.58
C LEU A 302 -8.97 9.88 -13.86
N GLY A 303 -9.85 9.03 -14.38
CA GLY A 303 -9.58 8.26 -15.59
C GLY A 303 -9.28 9.14 -16.80
N PRO A 304 -10.19 10.06 -17.20
CA PRO A 304 -9.96 10.96 -18.34
C PRO A 304 -8.78 11.93 -18.17
N GLU A 305 -8.46 12.35 -16.93
CA GLU A 305 -7.45 13.37 -16.69
C GLU A 305 -6.02 12.80 -16.55
N PHE A 306 -5.89 11.61 -15.95
CA PHE A 306 -4.57 11.06 -15.61
C PHE A 306 -4.32 9.65 -16.18
N GLY A 307 -5.34 8.98 -16.75
CA GLY A 307 -5.26 7.58 -17.16
C GLY A 307 -4.31 7.28 -18.31
N ASP A 308 -3.76 8.31 -18.97
CA ASP A 308 -2.68 8.21 -19.95
C ASP A 308 -1.27 8.15 -19.32
N ARG A 309 -1.14 8.51 -18.04
CA ARG A 309 0.14 8.66 -17.32
C ARG A 309 0.19 7.94 -16.00
N LEU A 310 -0.96 7.57 -15.43
CA LEU A 310 -1.09 6.96 -14.11
C LEU A 310 -2.03 5.78 -14.17
N SER A 311 -1.57 4.63 -13.75
CA SER A 311 -2.41 3.46 -13.55
C SER A 311 -3.13 3.54 -12.21
N PHE A 312 -4.30 2.91 -12.10
CA PHE A 312 -5.16 2.97 -10.93
C PHE A 312 -5.35 1.58 -10.33
N TRP A 313 -5.03 1.44 -9.05
CA TRP A 313 -5.15 0.18 -8.32
C TRP A 313 -6.11 0.32 -7.15
N GLY A 314 -7.25 -0.38 -7.18
CA GLY A 314 -8.29 -0.31 -6.16
C GLY A 314 -9.60 0.28 -6.66
N GLY A 315 -10.25 1.10 -5.84
CA GLY A 315 -11.43 1.86 -6.22
C GLY A 315 -12.77 1.28 -5.74
N ILE A 316 -12.81 0.07 -5.19
CA ILE A 316 -14.06 -0.47 -4.64
C ILE A 316 -14.21 -0.02 -3.18
N ASP A 317 -15.23 0.77 -2.92
CA ASP A 317 -15.44 1.50 -1.66
C ASP A 317 -15.56 0.57 -0.45
N THR A 318 -14.64 0.76 0.51
CA THR A 318 -14.58 0.02 1.78
C THR A 318 -15.28 0.73 2.94
N GLN A 319 -15.88 1.89 2.73
CA GLN A 319 -16.60 2.64 3.76
C GLN A 319 -18.11 2.40 3.73
N LYS A 320 -18.68 2.21 2.53
CA LYS A 320 -20.12 2.10 2.33
C LYS A 320 -20.49 0.87 1.51
N VAL A 321 -19.92 0.71 0.30
CA VAL A 321 -20.37 -0.29 -0.67
C VAL A 321 -20.03 -1.70 -0.20
N LEU A 322 -18.75 -2.02 0.02
CA LEU A 322 -18.36 -3.37 0.47
C LEU A 322 -18.97 -3.75 1.83
N PRO A 323 -18.95 -2.89 2.89
CA PRO A 323 -19.46 -3.31 4.19
C PRO A 323 -20.98 -3.26 4.35
N LYS A 324 -21.69 -2.44 3.58
CA LYS A 324 -23.10 -2.12 3.81
C LYS A 324 -23.99 -2.29 2.59
N GLY A 325 -23.42 -2.39 1.41
CA GLY A 325 -24.17 -2.58 0.15
C GLY A 325 -24.65 -4.00 -0.01
N THR A 326 -25.63 -4.18 -0.89
CA THR A 326 -26.04 -5.46 -1.43
C THR A 326 -25.02 -5.96 -2.47
N THR A 327 -25.03 -7.23 -2.81
CA THR A 327 -24.19 -7.80 -3.88
C THR A 327 -24.40 -7.08 -5.22
N GLU A 328 -25.61 -6.66 -5.53
CA GLU A 328 -25.91 -5.91 -6.76
C GLU A 328 -25.32 -4.48 -6.74
N GLU A 329 -25.32 -3.81 -5.58
CA GLU A 329 -24.64 -2.52 -5.44
C GLU A 329 -23.12 -2.67 -5.57
N VAL A 330 -22.52 -3.75 -5.06
CA VAL A 330 -21.12 -4.08 -5.27
C VAL A 330 -20.81 -4.31 -6.75
N LYS A 331 -21.63 -5.12 -7.45
CA LYS A 331 -21.47 -5.35 -8.90
C LYS A 331 -21.60 -4.06 -9.71
N SER A 332 -22.54 -3.20 -9.33
CA SER A 332 -22.73 -1.88 -9.96
C SER A 332 -21.53 -0.97 -9.75
N GLU A 333 -20.93 -0.98 -8.55
CA GLU A 333 -19.71 -0.23 -8.23
C GLU A 333 -18.53 -0.73 -9.07
N VAL A 334 -18.31 -2.04 -9.15
CA VAL A 334 -17.25 -2.66 -9.97
C VAL A 334 -17.42 -2.27 -11.43
N ARG A 335 -18.62 -2.40 -11.98
CA ARG A 335 -18.95 -2.01 -13.36
C ARG A 335 -18.62 -0.55 -13.62
N ARG A 336 -18.97 0.35 -12.68
CA ARG A 336 -18.64 1.77 -12.77
C ARG A 336 -17.13 2.01 -12.81
N ARG A 337 -16.34 1.38 -11.91
CA ARG A 337 -14.88 1.57 -11.88
C ARG A 337 -14.23 1.04 -13.15
N ILE A 338 -14.67 -0.11 -13.65
CA ILE A 338 -14.17 -0.66 -14.90
C ILE A 338 -14.46 0.30 -16.06
N ARG A 339 -15.69 0.81 -16.17
CA ARG A 339 -16.08 1.78 -17.22
C ARG A 339 -15.20 3.04 -17.17
N ASP A 340 -14.94 3.56 -15.95
CA ASP A 340 -14.28 4.85 -15.77
C ASP A 340 -12.74 4.75 -15.89
N LEU A 341 -12.13 3.62 -15.52
CA LEU A 341 -10.68 3.50 -15.32
C LEU A 341 -9.98 2.48 -16.23
N ALA A 342 -10.72 1.52 -16.80
CA ALA A 342 -10.11 0.43 -17.54
C ALA A 342 -9.85 0.68 -19.04
N PRO A 343 -10.60 1.51 -19.76
CA PRO A 343 -10.35 1.73 -21.19
C PRO A 343 -8.92 2.19 -21.47
N GLY A 344 -8.25 1.51 -22.40
CA GLY A 344 -6.84 1.76 -22.72
C GLY A 344 -5.83 1.05 -21.82
N GLY A 345 -6.27 0.26 -20.83
CA GLY A 345 -5.42 -0.35 -19.80
C GLY A 345 -5.31 0.51 -18.53
N GLY A 346 -4.35 0.21 -17.65
CA GLY A 346 -4.07 1.04 -16.47
C GLY A 346 -4.98 0.81 -15.25
N TYR A 347 -5.87 -0.19 -15.25
CA TYR A 347 -6.74 -0.44 -14.10
C TYR A 347 -6.53 -1.84 -13.50
N ILE A 348 -6.43 -1.91 -12.18
CA ILE A 348 -6.35 -3.14 -11.37
C ILE A 348 -7.49 -3.14 -10.36
N LEU A 349 -8.34 -4.17 -10.40
CA LEU A 349 -9.46 -4.32 -9.50
C LEU A 349 -8.98 -4.76 -8.11
N ALA A 350 -9.25 -3.93 -7.12
CA ALA A 350 -9.08 -4.23 -5.70
C ALA A 350 -10.02 -3.36 -4.86
N ALA A 351 -10.17 -3.69 -3.58
CA ALA A 351 -10.77 -2.80 -2.60
C ALA A 351 -9.92 -1.53 -2.41
N VAL A 352 -10.54 -0.41 -2.03
CA VAL A 352 -9.84 0.86 -1.72
C VAL A 352 -8.77 0.64 -0.66
N HIS A 353 -9.06 -0.12 0.37
CA HIS A 353 -8.12 -0.47 1.42
C HIS A 353 -8.33 -1.91 1.86
N ASN A 354 -7.50 -2.44 2.77
CA ASN A 354 -7.66 -3.79 3.27
C ASN A 354 -9.12 -4.05 3.70
N ILE A 355 -9.64 -5.20 3.30
CA ILE A 355 -11.01 -5.62 3.62
C ILE A 355 -11.13 -5.78 5.12
N GLN A 356 -12.03 -5.02 5.75
CA GLN A 356 -12.14 -4.87 7.19
C GLN A 356 -13.19 -5.80 7.82
N PRO A 357 -13.13 -6.01 9.15
CA PRO A 357 -14.20 -6.68 9.88
C PRO A 357 -15.56 -6.03 9.60
N GLY A 358 -16.57 -6.88 9.43
CA GLY A 358 -17.93 -6.42 9.09
C GLY A 358 -18.27 -6.45 7.60
N VAL A 359 -17.31 -6.62 6.71
CA VAL A 359 -17.61 -6.83 5.28
C VAL A 359 -18.22 -8.23 5.09
N PRO A 360 -19.41 -8.35 4.47
CA PRO A 360 -20.02 -9.62 4.13
C PRO A 360 -19.15 -10.40 3.12
N MET A 361 -19.01 -11.70 3.33
CA MET A 361 -18.24 -12.54 2.40
C MET A 361 -18.85 -12.53 0.99
N GLU A 362 -20.17 -12.50 0.91
CA GLU A 362 -20.93 -12.44 -0.35
C GLU A 362 -20.53 -11.21 -1.18
N ASN A 363 -20.25 -10.07 -0.52
CA ASN A 363 -19.82 -8.85 -1.18
C ASN A 363 -18.38 -8.97 -1.70
N ILE A 364 -17.50 -9.69 -0.97
CA ILE A 364 -16.14 -9.97 -1.45
C ILE A 364 -16.21 -10.83 -2.73
N ILE A 365 -17.00 -11.89 -2.71
CA ILE A 365 -17.17 -12.78 -3.88
C ILE A 365 -17.79 -12.03 -5.05
N ALA A 366 -18.87 -11.25 -4.81
CA ALA A 366 -19.54 -10.45 -5.83
C ALA A 366 -18.61 -9.46 -6.53
N MET A 367 -17.62 -8.88 -5.81
CA MET A 367 -16.63 -8.00 -6.40
C MET A 367 -15.78 -8.70 -7.48
N TYR A 368 -15.27 -9.92 -7.20
CA TYR A 368 -14.47 -10.66 -8.19
C TYR A 368 -15.32 -11.28 -9.29
N GLU A 369 -16.55 -11.71 -8.99
CA GLU A 369 -17.51 -12.16 -10.01
C GLU A 369 -17.80 -11.05 -11.02
N ALA A 370 -18.11 -9.85 -10.54
CA ALA A 370 -18.33 -8.69 -11.40
C ALA A 370 -17.08 -8.31 -12.20
N GLY A 371 -15.88 -8.44 -11.60
CA GLY A 371 -14.62 -8.28 -12.32
C GLY A 371 -14.49 -9.23 -13.51
N ARG A 372 -14.82 -10.52 -13.32
CA ARG A 372 -14.84 -11.52 -14.40
C ARG A 372 -15.91 -11.26 -15.46
N GLU A 373 -17.09 -10.76 -15.03
CA GLU A 373 -18.20 -10.48 -15.93
C GLU A 373 -17.95 -9.26 -16.81
N TYR A 374 -17.43 -8.17 -16.23
CA TYR A 374 -17.31 -6.86 -16.90
C TYR A 374 -15.91 -6.48 -17.32
N GLY A 375 -14.88 -7.19 -16.86
CA GLY A 375 -13.47 -6.78 -16.99
C GLY A 375 -12.76 -7.29 -18.25
N ASN A 376 -13.43 -8.00 -19.15
CA ASN A 376 -12.81 -8.49 -20.39
C ASN A 376 -12.68 -7.37 -21.42
N TYR A 377 -11.53 -7.28 -22.07
CA TYR A 377 -11.30 -6.31 -23.14
C TYR A 377 -11.80 -6.83 -24.50
N PRO A 378 -12.27 -5.95 -25.41
CA PRO A 378 -12.40 -4.49 -25.22
C PRO A 378 -13.53 -4.15 -24.24
N ILE A 379 -13.28 -3.17 -23.35
CA ILE A 379 -14.30 -2.70 -22.41
C ILE A 379 -15.41 -1.98 -23.20
N SER A 380 -16.62 -2.50 -23.11
CA SER A 380 -17.81 -1.96 -23.78
C SER A 380 -18.97 -1.87 -22.79
N LEU A 381 -18.86 -0.94 -21.85
CA LEU A 381 -19.87 -0.69 -20.82
C LEU A 381 -20.55 0.65 -21.05
N PRO A 382 -21.92 0.70 -21.00
CA PRO A 382 -22.67 1.95 -21.14
C PRO A 382 -22.52 2.86 -19.93
#